data_0db1d1d5a3d884bafa8f0d914020c902
#
_entry.id   0db1d1d5a3d884bafa8f0d914020c902
#
_cell.length_a   1.000
_cell.length_b   1.000
_cell.length_c   1.000
_cell.angle_alpha   90.00
_cell.angle_beta   90.00
_cell.angle_gamma   90.00
#
_symmetry.space_group_name_H-M   'P 1'
#
loop_
_entity.id
_entity.type
_entity.pdbx_description
1 polymer ?
#
loop_
_entity_poly.entity_id
_entity_poly.type
_entity_poly.pdbx_seq_one_letter_code
_entity_poly.pdbx_strand_id
1 'polypeptide(L)'
;IRTAEVSKFTSLFAKSPAVRDFLIDTQRNLANTNNIIMDGRDIASVVLPNADVKIFLTASVEERARRRMLDFERQGITNVDFEKVKEDIKARDWQDENRDIAPLVKVDSATLLDTTCLTIDEVVEKMTELVKSVEK
;
A
#
# COMPACT_ATOMS: atom_id res chain seq x y z
N ILE A 1 -8.89 14.30 -1.86
CA ILE A 1 -8.93 12.82 -1.80
C ILE A 1 -8.07 12.28 -0.65
N ARG A 2 -7.02 12.96 -0.20
CA ARG A 2 -6.10 12.48 0.85
C ARG A 2 -6.34 13.10 2.24
N THR A 3 -7.59 13.39 2.60
CA THR A 3 -7.95 13.86 3.93
C THR A 3 -8.18 12.69 4.89
N ALA A 4 -8.07 12.91 6.20
CA ALA A 4 -8.34 11.91 7.22
C ALA A 4 -9.79 11.38 7.12
N GLU A 5 -10.73 12.26 6.78
CA GLU A 5 -12.14 11.95 6.62
C GLU A 5 -12.37 11.00 5.43
N VAL A 6 -11.82 11.30 4.25
CA VAL A 6 -11.88 10.41 3.09
C VAL A 6 -11.22 9.07 3.38
N SER A 7 -10.09 9.03 4.07
CA SER A 7 -9.42 7.78 4.45
C SER A 7 -10.31 6.90 5.33
N LYS A 8 -11.06 7.50 6.26
CA LYS A 8 -12.01 6.80 7.12
C LYS A 8 -13.16 6.17 6.31
N PHE A 9 -13.75 6.95 5.40
CA PHE A 9 -14.82 6.44 4.53
C PHE A 9 -14.32 5.36 3.57
N THR A 10 -13.15 5.51 2.99
CA THR A 10 -12.54 4.50 2.11
C THR A 10 -12.41 3.16 2.83
N SER A 11 -11.94 3.16 4.08
CA SER A 11 -11.82 1.95 4.88
C SER A 11 -13.18 1.30 5.18
N LEU A 12 -14.23 2.10 5.34
CA LEU A 12 -15.59 1.62 5.57
C LEU A 12 -16.18 0.95 4.32
N PHE A 13 -16.06 1.61 3.16
CA PHE A 13 -16.54 1.08 1.88
C PHE A 13 -15.77 -0.18 1.43
N ALA A 14 -14.47 -0.25 1.73
CA ALA A 14 -13.65 -1.42 1.44
C ALA A 14 -14.08 -2.70 2.19
N LYS A 15 -14.94 -2.60 3.20
CA LYS A 15 -15.53 -3.73 3.92
C LYS A 15 -16.78 -4.29 3.22
N SER A 16 -17.39 -3.57 2.29
CA SER A 16 -18.57 -4.04 1.56
C SER A 16 -18.19 -5.06 0.49
N PRO A 17 -18.67 -6.32 0.55
CA PRO A 17 -18.37 -7.32 -0.47
C PRO A 17 -18.76 -6.87 -1.89
N ALA A 18 -19.95 -6.30 -2.08
CA ALA A 18 -20.43 -5.86 -3.39
C ALA A 18 -19.56 -4.75 -4.01
N VAL A 19 -19.07 -3.81 -3.18
CA VAL A 19 -18.15 -2.76 -3.64
C VAL A 19 -16.80 -3.37 -4.01
N ARG A 20 -16.32 -4.32 -3.21
CA ARG A 20 -15.07 -5.01 -3.49
C ARG A 20 -15.13 -5.81 -4.78
N ASP A 21 -16.16 -6.61 -4.99
CA ASP A 21 -16.32 -7.43 -6.19
C ASP A 21 -16.33 -6.56 -7.46
N PHE A 22 -17.09 -5.47 -7.44
CA PHE A 22 -17.10 -4.51 -8.55
C PHE A 22 -15.72 -3.88 -8.81
N LEU A 23 -15.00 -3.50 -7.77
CA LEU A 23 -13.67 -2.91 -7.90
C LEU A 23 -12.63 -3.94 -8.38
N ILE A 24 -12.68 -5.16 -7.88
CA ILE A 24 -11.78 -6.24 -8.30
C ILE A 24 -11.96 -6.54 -9.79
N ASP A 25 -13.17 -6.66 -10.27
CA ASP A 25 -13.45 -6.90 -11.69
C ASP A 25 -12.95 -5.75 -12.56
N THR A 26 -13.18 -4.51 -12.13
CA THR A 26 -12.67 -3.32 -12.82
C THR A 26 -11.14 -3.32 -12.88
N GLN A 27 -10.47 -3.61 -11.76
CA GLN A 27 -9.01 -3.66 -11.68
C GLN A 27 -8.41 -4.76 -12.55
N ARG A 28 -9.02 -5.95 -12.55
CA ARG A 28 -8.62 -7.08 -13.40
C ARG A 28 -8.78 -6.76 -14.89
N ASN A 29 -9.90 -6.15 -15.27
CA ASN A 29 -10.13 -5.74 -16.66
C ASN A 29 -9.08 -4.73 -17.14
N LEU A 30 -8.70 -3.77 -16.30
CA LEU A 30 -7.62 -2.83 -16.60
C LEU A 30 -6.27 -3.55 -16.77
N ALA A 31 -5.96 -4.52 -15.91
CA ALA A 31 -4.72 -5.29 -15.98
C ALA A 31 -4.65 -6.19 -17.22
N ASN A 32 -5.78 -6.72 -17.68
CA ASN A 32 -5.83 -7.59 -18.85
C ASN A 32 -5.58 -6.85 -20.18
N THR A 33 -5.76 -5.54 -20.20
CA THR A 33 -5.68 -4.73 -21.42
C THR A 33 -4.54 -3.72 -21.43
N ASN A 34 -3.83 -3.56 -20.30
CA ASN A 34 -2.78 -2.57 -20.15
C ASN A 34 -1.62 -3.08 -19.28
N ASN A 35 -0.43 -2.52 -19.50
CA ASN A 35 0.63 -2.59 -18.51
C ASN A 35 0.29 -1.62 -17.38
N ILE A 36 0.19 -2.12 -16.16
CA ILE A 36 -0.26 -1.33 -15.02
C ILE A 36 0.63 -1.55 -13.79
N ILE A 37 0.64 -0.53 -12.94
CA ILE A 37 1.17 -0.63 -11.57
C ILE A 37 -0.02 -0.37 -10.63
N MET A 38 -0.24 -1.28 -9.70
CA MET A 38 -1.28 -1.13 -8.67
C MET A 38 -0.66 -1.22 -7.27
N ASP A 39 -1.11 -0.34 -6.39
CA ASP A 39 -0.81 -0.40 -4.97
C ASP A 39 -2.06 -0.74 -4.14
N GLY A 40 -1.87 -1.48 -3.08
CA GLY A 40 -2.97 -1.86 -2.18
C GLY A 40 -2.53 -2.89 -1.15
N ARG A 41 -3.49 -3.40 -0.39
CA ARG A 41 -3.23 -4.36 0.71
C ARG A 41 -3.33 -5.82 0.26
N ASP A 42 -4.12 -6.06 -0.76
CA ASP A 42 -4.48 -7.39 -1.24
C ASP A 42 -4.32 -7.55 -2.78
N ILE A 43 -3.55 -6.67 -3.40
CA ILE A 43 -3.33 -6.72 -4.85
C ILE A 43 -2.66 -8.04 -5.24
N ALA A 44 -1.57 -8.41 -4.59
CA ALA A 44 -0.82 -9.61 -4.90
C ALA A 44 -1.50 -10.91 -4.43
N SER A 45 -2.38 -10.85 -3.42
CA SER A 45 -3.04 -12.04 -2.86
C SER A 45 -4.42 -12.32 -3.47
N VAL A 46 -5.16 -11.28 -3.84
CA VAL A 46 -6.56 -11.41 -4.28
C VAL A 46 -6.81 -10.81 -5.66
N VAL A 47 -6.39 -9.57 -5.90
CA VAL A 47 -6.75 -8.84 -7.12
C VAL A 47 -5.99 -9.38 -8.34
N LEU A 48 -4.66 -9.40 -8.26
CA LEU A 48 -3.73 -9.82 -9.33
C LEU A 48 -2.75 -10.89 -8.84
N PRO A 49 -3.22 -12.09 -8.46
CA PRO A 49 -2.36 -13.14 -7.92
C PRO A 49 -1.33 -13.67 -8.95
N ASN A 50 -1.55 -13.40 -10.24
CA ASN A 50 -0.68 -13.81 -11.33
C ASN A 50 0.12 -12.64 -11.94
N ALA A 51 0.25 -11.51 -11.22
CA ALA A 51 1.07 -10.39 -11.70
C ALA A 51 2.53 -10.84 -11.90
N ASP A 52 3.18 -10.31 -12.96
CA ASP A 52 4.56 -10.66 -13.31
C ASP A 52 5.55 -10.24 -12.21
N VAL A 53 5.34 -9.08 -11.61
CA VAL A 53 6.13 -8.57 -10.49
C VAL A 53 5.23 -8.30 -9.30
N LYS A 54 5.60 -8.85 -8.16
CA LYS A 54 4.92 -8.61 -6.88
C LYS A 54 5.93 -8.13 -5.86
N ILE A 55 5.67 -6.97 -5.29
CA ILE A 55 6.53 -6.35 -4.30
C ILE A 55 5.73 -6.15 -3.01
N PHE A 56 6.22 -6.70 -1.91
CA PHE A 56 5.74 -6.38 -0.58
C PHE A 56 6.61 -5.25 -0.02
N LEU A 57 6.07 -4.04 -0.12
CA LEU A 57 6.77 -2.83 0.30
C LEU A 57 6.57 -2.61 1.81
N THR A 58 7.65 -2.41 2.54
CA THR A 58 7.62 -2.14 3.98
C THR A 58 8.58 -1.03 4.38
N ALA A 59 8.40 -0.51 5.58
CA ALA A 59 9.35 0.34 6.30
C ALA A 59 9.02 0.30 7.79
N SER A 60 9.99 0.63 8.65
CA SER A 60 9.76 0.73 10.09
C SER A 60 8.64 1.73 10.41
N VAL A 61 7.95 1.51 11.53
CA VAL A 61 6.89 2.43 11.99
C VAL A 61 7.43 3.84 12.19
N GLU A 62 8.63 3.95 12.74
CA GLU A 62 9.34 5.22 12.95
C GLU A 62 9.55 5.97 11.64
N GLU A 63 10.03 5.28 10.61
CA GLU A 63 10.30 5.89 9.32
C GLU A 63 8.99 6.31 8.62
N ARG A 64 7.96 5.48 8.69
CA ARG A 64 6.62 5.82 8.15
C ARG A 64 6.00 7.01 8.87
N ALA A 65 6.18 7.09 10.19
CA ALA A 65 5.73 8.24 10.98
C ALA A 65 6.49 9.53 10.60
N ARG A 66 7.81 9.44 10.40
CA ARG A 66 8.62 10.58 9.94
C ARG A 66 8.16 11.07 8.56
N ARG A 67 7.95 10.17 7.60
CA ARG A 67 7.42 10.52 6.28
C ARG A 67 6.04 11.18 6.38
N ARG A 68 5.18 10.67 7.26
CA ARG A 68 3.85 11.24 7.50
C ARG A 68 3.91 12.63 8.11
N MET A 69 4.85 12.89 9.02
CA MET A 69 5.08 14.24 9.57
C MET A 69 5.49 15.23 8.48
N LEU A 70 6.41 14.85 7.59
CA LEU A 70 6.79 15.69 6.45
C LEU A 70 5.62 15.99 5.52
N ASP A 71 4.72 15.02 5.32
CA ASP A 71 3.51 15.25 4.53
C ASP A 71 2.55 16.24 5.22
N PHE A 72 2.42 16.18 6.55
CA PHE A 72 1.64 17.16 7.30
C PHE A 72 2.23 18.56 7.21
N GLU A 73 3.55 18.70 7.35
CA GLU A 73 4.26 19.98 7.20
C GLU A 73 4.02 20.59 5.81
N ARG A 74 4.13 19.79 4.75
CA ARG A 74 3.85 20.21 3.36
C ARG A 74 2.40 20.67 3.15
N GLN A 75 1.47 20.14 3.93
CA GLN A 75 0.05 20.53 3.91
C GLN A 75 -0.27 21.70 4.86
N GLY A 76 0.73 22.24 5.55
CA GLY A 76 0.55 23.31 6.54
C GLY A 76 -0.14 22.88 7.83
N ILE A 77 -0.20 21.57 8.09
CA ILE A 77 -0.77 21.02 9.31
C ILE A 77 0.31 21.01 10.40
N THR A 78 0.13 21.84 11.40
CA THR A 78 1.03 21.98 12.55
C THR A 78 0.45 21.32 13.80
N ASN A 79 1.27 21.17 14.83
CA ASN A 79 0.87 20.60 16.13
C ASN A 79 0.44 19.14 16.07
N VAL A 80 1.08 18.32 15.23
CA VAL A 80 0.88 16.88 15.17
C VAL A 80 1.87 16.20 16.09
N ASP A 81 1.37 15.33 16.97
CA ASP A 81 2.20 14.54 17.88
C ASP A 81 2.76 13.31 17.13
N PHE A 82 4.09 13.17 17.14
CA PHE A 82 4.80 12.09 16.49
C PHE A 82 4.45 10.70 17.06
N GLU A 83 4.35 10.59 18.40
CA GLU A 83 3.98 9.31 19.04
C GLU A 83 2.56 8.91 18.70
N LYS A 84 1.63 9.87 18.65
CA LYS A 84 0.28 9.61 18.20
C LYS A 84 0.23 9.13 16.75
N VAL A 85 1.02 9.71 15.86
CA VAL A 85 1.13 9.24 14.47
C VAL A 85 1.64 7.80 14.40
N LYS A 86 2.62 7.43 15.23
CA LYS A 86 3.12 6.05 15.34
C LYS A 86 2.04 5.08 15.81
N GLU A 87 1.27 5.48 16.83
CA GLU A 87 0.16 4.67 17.34
C GLU A 87 -0.91 4.45 16.27
N ASP A 88 -1.29 5.50 15.56
CA ASP A 88 -2.27 5.43 14.46
C ASP A 88 -1.77 4.50 13.32
N ILE A 89 -0.48 4.54 13.01
CA ILE A 89 0.13 3.64 12.01
C ILE A 89 0.06 2.18 12.50
N LYS A 90 0.47 1.91 13.73
CA LYS A 90 0.41 0.55 14.32
C LYS A 90 -1.03 0.01 14.36
N ALA A 91 -1.97 0.84 14.77
CA ALA A 91 -3.38 0.46 14.83
C ALA A 91 -3.93 0.12 13.43
N ARG A 92 -3.54 0.89 12.41
CA ARG A 92 -3.94 0.64 11.04
C ARG A 92 -3.29 -0.63 10.48
N ASP A 93 -2.00 -0.86 10.72
CA ASP A 93 -1.31 -2.08 10.30
C ASP A 93 -2.00 -3.31 10.89
N TRP A 94 -2.29 -3.27 12.19
CA TRP A 94 -3.01 -4.35 12.85
C TRP A 94 -4.39 -4.60 12.22
N GLN A 95 -5.14 -3.54 11.89
CA GLN A 95 -6.43 -3.67 11.21
C GLN A 95 -6.28 -4.27 9.80
N ASP A 96 -5.28 -3.84 9.04
CA ASP A 96 -5.05 -4.33 7.68
C ASP A 96 -4.64 -5.82 7.69
N GLU A 97 -3.86 -6.26 8.69
CA GLU A 97 -3.39 -7.64 8.85
C GLU A 97 -4.49 -8.58 9.42
N ASN A 98 -5.37 -8.07 10.27
CA ASN A 98 -6.37 -8.87 10.99
C ASN A 98 -7.82 -8.69 10.48
N ARG A 99 -8.03 -8.08 9.34
CA ARG A 99 -9.37 -7.98 8.77
C ARG A 99 -9.85 -9.32 8.23
N ASP A 100 -11.16 -9.59 8.37
CA ASP A 100 -11.77 -10.87 7.97
C ASP A 100 -11.70 -11.12 6.46
N ILE A 101 -11.76 -10.06 5.65
CA ILE A 101 -11.77 -10.15 4.18
C ILE A 101 -10.47 -9.60 3.62
N ALA A 102 -9.74 -10.44 2.90
CA ALA A 102 -8.51 -10.11 2.20
C ALA A 102 -7.48 -9.36 3.08
N PRO A 103 -6.99 -9.98 4.17
CA PRO A 103 -6.00 -9.36 5.05
C PRO A 103 -4.71 -9.02 4.28
N LEU A 104 -3.97 -8.07 4.82
CA LEU A 104 -2.63 -7.77 4.32
C LEU A 104 -1.70 -8.95 4.63
N VAL A 105 -1.30 -9.65 3.59
CA VAL A 105 -0.36 -10.77 3.69
C VAL A 105 0.73 -10.64 2.63
N LYS A 106 1.96 -10.98 3.00
CA LYS A 106 3.03 -11.17 2.04
C LYS A 106 2.88 -12.56 1.42
N VAL A 107 2.56 -12.63 0.13
CA VAL A 107 2.55 -13.90 -0.60
C VAL A 107 3.98 -14.39 -0.86
N ASP A 108 4.18 -15.70 -0.96
CA ASP A 108 5.52 -16.28 -1.12
C ASP A 108 6.24 -15.78 -2.38
N SER A 109 5.48 -15.56 -3.46
CA SER A 109 5.99 -15.02 -4.72
C SER A 109 6.30 -13.52 -4.71
N ALA A 110 6.06 -12.81 -3.60
CA ALA A 110 6.36 -11.38 -3.51
C ALA A 110 7.77 -11.13 -2.96
N THR A 111 8.52 -10.31 -3.67
CA THR A 111 9.81 -9.79 -3.18
C THR A 111 9.56 -8.80 -2.04
N LEU A 112 10.20 -9.03 -0.90
CA LEU A 112 10.19 -8.07 0.22
C LEU A 112 11.13 -6.91 -0.11
N LEU A 113 10.62 -5.69 -0.06
CA LEU A 113 11.41 -4.47 -0.20
C LEU A 113 11.23 -3.59 1.03
N ASP A 114 12.22 -3.63 1.92
CA ASP A 114 12.29 -2.72 3.06
C ASP A 114 12.89 -1.37 2.63
N THR A 115 12.14 -0.31 2.82
CA THR A 115 12.50 1.05 2.40
C THR A 115 12.89 1.94 3.57
N THR A 116 13.13 1.37 4.76
CA THR A 116 13.39 2.14 6.00
C THR A 116 14.53 3.14 5.85
N CYS A 117 15.63 2.73 5.19
CA CYS A 117 16.81 3.56 5.00
C CYS A 117 17.01 4.04 3.55
N LEU A 118 15.97 3.97 2.72
CA LEU A 118 16.08 4.30 1.31
C LEU A 118 15.42 5.65 1.00
N THR A 119 16.05 6.38 0.09
CA THR A 119 15.44 7.52 -0.59
C THR A 119 14.39 7.07 -1.59
N ILE A 120 13.55 8.00 -2.05
CA ILE A 120 12.53 7.70 -3.08
C ILE A 120 13.20 7.19 -4.35
N ASP A 121 14.29 7.80 -4.78
CA ASP A 121 15.01 7.43 -6.02
C ASP A 121 15.58 6.01 -5.91
N GLU A 122 16.19 5.65 -4.78
CA GLU A 122 16.69 4.29 -4.54
C GLU A 122 15.56 3.24 -4.51
N VAL A 123 14.39 3.60 -3.98
CA VAL A 123 13.21 2.71 -4.02
C VAL A 123 12.76 2.50 -5.47
N VAL A 124 12.65 3.58 -6.25
CA VAL A 124 12.26 3.53 -7.67
C VAL A 124 13.26 2.71 -8.48
N GLU A 125 14.57 2.89 -8.25
CA GLU A 125 15.61 2.12 -8.91
C GLU A 125 15.45 0.61 -8.64
N LYS A 126 15.35 0.21 -7.38
CA LYS A 126 15.15 -1.19 -6.98
C LYS A 126 13.88 -1.80 -7.58
N MET A 127 12.78 -1.06 -7.58
CA MET A 127 11.53 -1.53 -8.19
C MET A 127 11.69 -1.67 -9.72
N THR A 128 12.38 -0.74 -10.36
CA THR A 128 12.68 -0.79 -11.80
C THR A 128 13.55 -1.98 -12.17
N GLU A 129 14.55 -2.31 -11.36
CA GLU A 129 15.39 -3.50 -11.55
C GLU A 129 14.55 -4.79 -11.49
N LEU A 130 13.61 -4.89 -10.52
CA LEU A 130 12.71 -6.04 -10.42
C LEU A 130 11.80 -6.16 -11.66
N VAL A 131 11.29 -5.06 -12.18
CA VAL A 131 10.48 -5.06 -13.42
C VAL A 131 11.33 -5.51 -14.61
N LYS A 132 12.51 -4.93 -14.80
CA LYS A 132 13.42 -5.30 -15.90
C LYS A 132 13.86 -6.75 -15.86
N SER A 133 13.93 -7.37 -14.66
CA SER A 133 14.33 -8.77 -14.52
C SER A 133 13.34 -9.76 -15.12
N VAL A 134 12.08 -9.35 -15.33
CA VAL A 134 11.01 -10.18 -15.92
C VAL A 134 10.64 -9.77 -17.35
N GLU A 135 11.14 -8.62 -17.82
CA GLU A 135 11.02 -8.22 -19.23
C GLU A 135 11.83 -9.21 -20.10
N LYS A 136 11.16 -9.80 -21.08
CA LYS A 136 11.74 -10.73 -22.06
C LYS A 136 12.14 -10.00 -23.34
#